data_a539c5d104d9cba3902cc0ccc35e7fd0
#
_entry.id   a539c5d104d9cba3902cc0ccc35e7fd0
#
_cell.length_a   1.000
_cell.length_b   1.000
_cell.length_c   1.000
_cell.angle_alpha   90.00
_cell.angle_beta   90.00
_cell.angle_gamma   90.00
#
_symmetry.space_group_name_H-M   'P 1'
#
loop_
_entity.id
_entity.type
_entity.pdbx_description
1 polymer ?
#
loop_
_entity_poly.entity_id
_entity_poly.type
_entity_poly.pdbx_seq_one_letter_code
_entity_poly.pdbx_strand_id
1 'polypeptide(L)'
;VDGMVLAPLDDNALVRPVETAGKANIPVVIIDSGLQSDKYASFVATDNYVGGRMGGEHLGELLGGKGNVLMLRYAVGSASTTKREEGFLDAIKEKYPDIKVLSSDQYAGATRDLAYTASQNLLSRYRNEVNGVFCPNESVTVSMTKAIRDLGKAGGNVKIVGFDTSVQSLRDLEAGDVQGLVVQNPIRMGYLGVKTLASHISGSKVEKRIDTGVAMVTKENMGEPEIQELLNPPLEEYLGEGN
;
A
#
# COMPACT_ATOMS: atom_id res chain seq x y z
N VAL A 1 -10.32 -28.65 4.38
CA VAL A 1 -10.98 -27.37 4.07
C VAL A 1 -11.56 -27.43 2.67
N ASP A 2 -12.67 -26.69 2.44
CA ASP A 2 -13.39 -26.70 1.16
C ASP A 2 -12.84 -25.64 0.19
N GLY A 3 -12.04 -24.72 0.68
CA GLY A 3 -11.36 -23.66 -0.08
C GLY A 3 -10.46 -22.79 0.78
N MET A 4 -9.70 -21.90 0.16
CA MET A 4 -8.77 -21.01 0.84
C MET A 4 -8.87 -19.57 0.30
N VAL A 5 -8.81 -18.59 1.19
CA VAL A 5 -8.53 -17.18 0.87
C VAL A 5 -7.12 -16.86 1.36
N LEU A 6 -6.26 -16.36 0.48
CA LEU A 6 -4.83 -16.25 0.73
C LEU A 6 -4.30 -14.88 0.32
N ALA A 7 -3.59 -14.20 1.23
CA ALA A 7 -2.82 -12.99 0.97
C ALA A 7 -1.32 -13.32 0.96
N PRO A 8 -0.67 -13.52 -0.19
CA PRO A 8 0.74 -13.88 -0.25
C PRO A 8 1.64 -12.67 0.05
N LEU A 9 2.59 -12.80 0.98
CA LEU A 9 3.62 -11.79 1.22
C LEU A 9 4.63 -11.74 0.07
N ASP A 10 4.99 -12.92 -0.45
CA ASP A 10 5.92 -13.11 -1.55
C ASP A 10 5.19 -13.75 -2.73
N ASP A 11 5.35 -13.17 -3.91
CA ASP A 11 4.60 -13.52 -5.12
C ASP A 11 4.98 -14.87 -5.73
N ASN A 12 6.06 -15.50 -5.27
CA ASN A 12 6.57 -16.76 -5.79
C ASN A 12 6.53 -17.90 -4.75
N ALA A 13 6.77 -17.60 -3.46
CA ALA A 13 6.95 -18.61 -2.42
C ALA A 13 5.73 -19.55 -2.27
N LEU A 14 4.51 -19.03 -2.49
CA LEU A 14 3.27 -19.78 -2.33
C LEU A 14 2.70 -20.34 -3.65
N VAL A 15 3.42 -20.26 -4.78
CA VAL A 15 2.98 -20.80 -6.07
C VAL A 15 2.74 -22.31 -5.96
N ARG A 16 3.74 -23.07 -5.48
CA ARG A 16 3.61 -24.53 -5.34
C ARG A 16 2.51 -24.97 -4.37
N PRO A 17 2.36 -24.38 -3.16
CA PRO A 17 1.24 -24.63 -2.28
C PRO A 17 -0.13 -24.42 -2.95
N VAL A 18 -0.32 -23.31 -3.67
CA VAL A 18 -1.58 -23.01 -4.39
C VAL A 18 -1.85 -24.02 -5.50
N GLU A 19 -0.84 -24.37 -6.29
CA GLU A 19 -0.99 -25.42 -7.33
C GLU A 19 -1.30 -26.79 -6.73
N THR A 20 -0.73 -27.10 -5.56
CA THR A 20 -1.02 -28.36 -4.84
C THR A 20 -2.46 -28.39 -4.35
N ALA A 21 -2.96 -27.28 -3.80
CA ALA A 21 -4.38 -27.15 -3.43
C ALA A 21 -5.30 -27.36 -4.64
N GLY A 22 -4.98 -26.74 -5.78
CA GLY A 22 -5.73 -26.93 -7.02
C GLY A 22 -5.78 -28.40 -7.50
N LYS A 23 -4.67 -29.14 -7.40
CA LYS A 23 -4.63 -30.59 -7.71
C LYS A 23 -5.49 -31.42 -6.76
N ALA A 24 -5.69 -30.96 -5.54
CA ALA A 24 -6.56 -31.56 -4.55
C ALA A 24 -8.03 -31.09 -4.66
N ASN A 25 -8.39 -30.36 -5.71
CA ASN A 25 -9.69 -29.72 -5.92
C ASN A 25 -10.09 -28.74 -4.79
N ILE A 26 -9.11 -28.11 -4.13
CA ILE A 26 -9.32 -27.07 -3.15
C ILE A 26 -9.13 -25.71 -3.84
N PRO A 27 -10.20 -24.96 -4.13
CA PRO A 27 -10.10 -23.67 -4.79
C PRO A 27 -9.43 -22.63 -3.89
N VAL A 28 -8.68 -21.71 -4.52
CA VAL A 28 -7.99 -20.62 -3.83
C VAL A 28 -8.46 -19.30 -4.42
N VAL A 29 -8.80 -18.35 -3.58
CA VAL A 29 -8.95 -16.92 -3.93
C VAL A 29 -7.76 -16.18 -3.35
N ILE A 30 -7.03 -15.49 -4.21
CA ILE A 30 -5.93 -14.62 -3.80
C ILE A 30 -6.51 -13.24 -3.45
N ILE A 31 -6.04 -12.64 -2.35
CA ILE A 31 -6.42 -11.29 -1.96
C ILE A 31 -5.17 -10.43 -1.74
N ASP A 32 -5.33 -9.09 -1.75
CA ASP A 32 -4.32 -8.09 -1.39
C ASP A 32 -3.11 -8.05 -2.33
N SER A 33 -2.27 -9.06 -2.32
CA SER A 33 -1.04 -9.11 -3.11
C SER A 33 -1.06 -10.28 -4.11
N GLY A 34 -0.50 -10.07 -5.30
CA GLY A 34 -0.52 -11.04 -6.39
C GLY A 34 0.38 -12.26 -6.15
N LEU A 35 0.12 -13.31 -6.90
CA LEU A 35 0.92 -14.53 -6.95
C LEU A 35 1.35 -14.78 -8.40
N GLN A 36 2.57 -15.24 -8.62
CA GLN A 36 3.10 -15.64 -9.95
C GLN A 36 2.53 -17.00 -10.42
N SER A 37 1.20 -17.09 -10.44
CA SER A 37 0.44 -18.22 -10.90
C SER A 37 -0.90 -17.74 -11.45
N ASP A 38 -1.51 -18.50 -12.33
CA ASP A 38 -2.90 -18.33 -12.79
C ASP A 38 -3.84 -19.42 -12.23
N LYS A 39 -3.33 -20.32 -11.37
CA LYS A 39 -4.02 -21.51 -10.85
C LYS A 39 -4.85 -21.23 -9.60
N TYR A 40 -5.48 -20.05 -9.56
CA TYR A 40 -6.45 -19.67 -8.54
C TYR A 40 -7.79 -19.25 -9.17
N ALA A 41 -8.86 -19.27 -8.39
CA ALA A 41 -10.21 -18.97 -8.88
C ALA A 41 -10.38 -17.49 -9.21
N SER A 42 -9.93 -16.60 -8.31
CA SER A 42 -10.05 -15.16 -8.44
C SER A 42 -8.91 -14.43 -7.70
N PHE A 43 -8.65 -13.19 -8.10
CA PHE A 43 -7.76 -12.27 -7.40
C PHE A 43 -8.54 -10.99 -7.03
N VAL A 44 -8.70 -10.74 -5.72
CA VAL A 44 -9.47 -9.63 -5.16
C VAL A 44 -8.51 -8.68 -4.45
N ALA A 45 -8.27 -7.52 -5.01
CA ALA A 45 -7.28 -6.57 -4.46
C ALA A 45 -7.51 -5.17 -5.01
N THR A 46 -6.89 -4.17 -4.38
CA THR A 46 -6.70 -2.82 -4.91
C THR A 46 -5.94 -2.87 -6.23
N ASP A 47 -6.23 -1.95 -7.15
CA ASP A 47 -5.33 -1.64 -8.26
C ASP A 47 -4.11 -0.88 -7.71
N ASN A 48 -3.07 -1.65 -7.37
CA ASN A 48 -1.86 -1.14 -6.73
C ASN A 48 -1.06 -0.20 -7.65
N TYR A 49 -1.12 -0.40 -8.97
CA TYR A 49 -0.45 0.50 -9.91
C TYR A 49 -1.15 1.87 -9.95
N VAL A 50 -2.48 1.88 -10.01
CA VAL A 50 -3.27 3.11 -9.93
C VAL A 50 -3.03 3.81 -8.59
N GLY A 51 -3.00 3.08 -7.47
CA GLY A 51 -2.67 3.64 -6.15
C GLY A 51 -1.28 4.28 -6.11
N GLY A 52 -0.29 3.64 -6.72
CA GLY A 52 1.06 4.20 -6.86
C GLY A 52 1.08 5.48 -7.68
N ARG A 53 0.38 5.50 -8.82
CA ARG A 53 0.22 6.71 -9.63
C ARG A 53 -0.43 7.85 -8.86
N MET A 54 -1.51 7.56 -8.12
CA MET A 54 -2.20 8.54 -7.26
C MET A 54 -1.23 9.15 -6.23
N GLY A 55 -0.38 8.34 -5.60
CA GLY A 55 0.66 8.82 -4.69
C GLY A 55 1.70 9.70 -5.35
N GLY A 56 2.13 9.34 -6.57
CA GLY A 56 3.08 10.13 -7.37
C GLY A 56 2.50 11.46 -7.83
N GLU A 57 1.25 11.46 -8.30
CA GLU A 57 0.55 12.66 -8.73
C GLU A 57 0.36 13.63 -7.56
N HIS A 58 -0.11 13.15 -6.43
CA HIS A 58 -0.28 13.97 -5.24
C HIS A 58 1.05 14.55 -4.74
N LEU A 59 2.12 13.75 -4.68
CA LEU A 59 3.44 14.27 -4.27
C LEU A 59 3.97 15.30 -5.27
N GLY A 60 3.77 15.08 -6.57
CA GLY A 60 4.15 16.04 -7.61
C GLY A 60 3.42 17.38 -7.48
N GLU A 61 2.12 17.36 -7.18
CA GLU A 61 1.32 18.56 -6.91
C GLU A 61 1.80 19.31 -5.67
N LEU A 62 2.05 18.60 -4.57
CA LEU A 62 2.57 19.17 -3.31
C LEU A 62 3.92 19.88 -3.50
N LEU A 63 4.73 19.41 -4.43
CA LEU A 63 6.03 19.98 -4.76
C LEU A 63 5.96 21.06 -5.84
N GLY A 64 4.79 21.34 -6.40
CA GLY A 64 4.65 22.29 -7.52
C GLY A 64 5.38 21.85 -8.77
N GLY A 65 5.49 20.54 -8.99
CA GLY A 65 6.07 19.91 -10.18
C GLY A 65 7.60 19.91 -10.25
N LYS A 66 8.32 20.29 -9.21
CA LYS A 66 9.79 20.37 -9.20
C LYS A 66 10.41 20.02 -7.85
N GLY A 67 11.67 19.63 -7.84
CA GLY A 67 12.42 19.29 -6.62
C GLY A 67 12.94 17.86 -6.66
N ASN A 68 13.32 17.36 -5.50
CA ASN A 68 13.99 16.07 -5.36
C ASN A 68 13.15 15.14 -4.48
N VAL A 69 12.93 13.91 -4.94
CA VAL A 69 12.15 12.91 -4.21
C VAL A 69 12.97 11.65 -3.95
N LEU A 70 12.59 10.96 -2.88
CA LEU A 70 13.05 9.62 -2.55
C LEU A 70 11.87 8.66 -2.58
N MET A 71 12.13 7.43 -2.97
CA MET A 71 11.22 6.30 -2.77
C MET A 71 11.99 5.21 -2.02
N LEU A 72 11.51 4.82 -0.84
CA LEU A 72 12.03 3.66 -0.11
C LEU A 72 11.11 2.48 -0.37
N ARG A 73 11.62 1.48 -1.09
CA ARG A 73 10.88 0.26 -1.43
C ARG A 73 10.60 -0.59 -0.20
N TYR A 74 9.56 -1.43 -0.25
CA TYR A 74 9.22 -2.29 0.88
C TYR A 74 10.11 -3.52 0.97
N ALA A 75 9.80 -4.57 0.23
CA ALA A 75 10.50 -5.85 0.27
C ALA A 75 10.51 -6.50 -1.11
N VAL A 76 11.60 -7.21 -1.41
CA VAL A 76 11.70 -8.00 -2.64
C VAL A 76 10.63 -9.09 -2.63
N GLY A 77 9.97 -9.33 -3.77
CA GLY A 77 8.92 -10.34 -3.91
C GLY A 77 7.50 -9.88 -3.52
N SER A 78 7.34 -8.68 -2.96
CA SER A 78 6.01 -8.14 -2.68
C SER A 78 5.37 -7.58 -3.96
N ALA A 79 4.43 -8.32 -4.55
CA ALA A 79 3.80 -7.93 -5.82
C ALA A 79 3.00 -6.62 -5.70
N SER A 80 2.26 -6.42 -4.61
CA SER A 80 1.45 -5.22 -4.39
C SER A 80 2.31 -3.97 -4.32
N THR A 81 3.35 -3.98 -3.47
CA THR A 81 4.22 -2.80 -3.30
C THR A 81 5.07 -2.53 -4.54
N THR A 82 5.52 -3.57 -5.26
CA THR A 82 6.21 -3.40 -6.55
C THR A 82 5.33 -2.61 -7.54
N LYS A 83 4.03 -2.93 -7.62
CA LYS A 83 3.10 -2.20 -8.49
C LYS A 83 2.87 -0.76 -8.05
N ARG A 84 2.80 -0.49 -6.73
CA ARG A 84 2.72 0.88 -6.19
C ARG A 84 3.97 1.69 -6.55
N GLU A 85 5.14 1.09 -6.42
CA GLU A 85 6.45 1.67 -6.74
C GLU A 85 6.59 1.98 -8.24
N GLU A 86 6.18 1.06 -9.11
CA GLU A 86 6.12 1.26 -10.57
C GLU A 86 5.17 2.43 -10.91
N GLY A 87 3.94 2.41 -10.39
CA GLY A 87 2.96 3.47 -10.64
C GLY A 87 3.43 4.85 -10.19
N PHE A 88 4.08 4.93 -9.01
CA PHE A 88 4.68 6.17 -8.52
C PHE A 88 5.75 6.71 -9.49
N LEU A 89 6.71 5.87 -9.87
CA LEU A 89 7.80 6.28 -10.75
C LEU A 89 7.31 6.71 -12.13
N ASP A 90 6.33 6.01 -12.68
CA ASP A 90 5.73 6.35 -13.96
C ASP A 90 4.97 7.68 -13.89
N ALA A 91 4.20 7.93 -12.83
CA ALA A 91 3.50 9.21 -12.63
C ALA A 91 4.48 10.39 -12.55
N ILE A 92 5.56 10.25 -11.76
CA ILE A 92 6.60 11.28 -11.65
C ILE A 92 7.25 11.54 -13.01
N LYS A 93 7.67 10.49 -13.69
CA LYS A 93 8.34 10.60 -15.00
C LYS A 93 7.46 11.23 -16.08
N GLU A 94 6.18 10.86 -16.12
CA GLU A 94 5.26 11.29 -17.18
C GLU A 94 4.71 12.70 -16.94
N LYS A 95 4.34 13.03 -15.69
CA LYS A 95 3.64 14.28 -15.37
C LYS A 95 4.53 15.36 -14.78
N TYR A 96 5.65 14.99 -14.16
CA TYR A 96 6.52 15.92 -13.43
C TYR A 96 8.00 15.75 -13.79
N PRO A 97 8.38 15.97 -15.07
CA PRO A 97 9.75 15.70 -15.55
C PRO A 97 10.84 16.55 -14.87
N ASP A 98 10.47 17.65 -14.20
CA ASP A 98 11.39 18.50 -13.43
C ASP A 98 11.58 18.00 -11.97
N ILE A 99 10.90 16.93 -11.57
CA ILE A 99 11.16 16.24 -10.31
C ILE A 99 12.24 15.20 -10.52
N LYS A 100 13.32 15.30 -9.75
CA LYS A 100 14.42 14.35 -9.75
C LYS A 100 14.22 13.27 -8.70
N VAL A 101 14.22 12.00 -9.12
CA VAL A 101 14.24 10.86 -8.21
C VAL A 101 15.70 10.60 -7.80
N LEU A 102 16.05 10.92 -6.54
CA LEU A 102 17.42 10.76 -6.01
C LEU A 102 17.76 9.30 -5.70
N SER A 103 16.78 8.54 -5.24
CA SER A 103 16.91 7.10 -4.97
C SER A 103 15.54 6.42 -5.04
N SER A 104 15.54 5.21 -5.65
CA SER A 104 14.38 4.34 -5.80
C SER A 104 14.75 2.85 -5.81
N ASP A 105 15.94 2.51 -5.34
CA ASP A 105 16.52 1.17 -5.39
C ASP A 105 16.78 0.55 -4.00
N GLN A 106 16.53 1.31 -2.94
CA GLN A 106 16.75 0.85 -1.57
C GLN A 106 15.50 0.18 -1.00
N TYR A 107 15.68 -0.93 -0.29
CA TYR A 107 14.60 -1.71 0.34
C TYR A 107 14.58 -1.51 1.85
N ALA A 108 13.40 -1.30 2.38
CA ALA A 108 13.15 -1.10 3.81
C ALA A 108 13.23 -2.41 4.61
N GLY A 109 12.83 -3.52 4.00
CA GLY A 109 12.58 -4.77 4.71
C GLY A 109 11.16 -4.83 5.31
N ALA A 110 10.78 -6.02 5.82
CA ALA A 110 9.39 -6.32 6.17
C ALA A 110 8.94 -5.82 7.55
N THR A 111 9.83 -5.26 8.37
CA THR A 111 9.49 -4.79 9.72
C THR A 111 9.71 -3.29 9.88
N ARG A 112 8.99 -2.66 10.84
CA ARG A 112 9.17 -1.23 11.14
C ARG A 112 10.60 -0.89 11.58
N ASP A 113 11.29 -1.76 12.32
CA ASP A 113 12.65 -1.52 12.78
C ASP A 113 13.65 -1.51 11.61
N LEU A 114 13.52 -2.47 10.68
CA LEU A 114 14.32 -2.48 9.46
C LEU A 114 14.02 -1.25 8.59
N ALA A 115 12.75 -0.91 8.42
CA ALA A 115 12.32 0.26 7.67
C ALA A 115 12.84 1.57 8.30
N TYR A 116 12.85 1.68 9.62
CA TYR A 116 13.40 2.84 10.32
C TYR A 116 14.92 2.98 10.08
N THR A 117 15.66 1.88 10.21
CA THR A 117 17.12 1.86 9.95
C THR A 117 17.41 2.23 8.50
N ALA A 118 16.68 1.65 7.54
CA ALA A 118 16.83 1.98 6.12
C ALA A 118 16.47 3.45 5.83
N SER A 119 15.42 3.98 6.47
CA SER A 119 15.03 5.39 6.37
C SER A 119 16.13 6.33 6.87
N GLN A 120 16.72 6.03 8.04
CA GLN A 120 17.84 6.81 8.58
C GLN A 120 19.05 6.82 7.64
N ASN A 121 19.41 5.66 7.09
CA ASN A 121 20.53 5.52 6.15
C ASN A 121 20.28 6.34 4.88
N LEU A 122 19.09 6.24 4.31
CA LEU A 122 18.70 6.98 3.10
C LEU A 122 18.70 8.49 3.35
N LEU A 123 18.09 8.94 4.44
CA LEU A 123 18.03 10.35 4.83
C LEU A 123 19.40 10.90 5.19
N SER A 124 20.30 10.16 5.82
CA SER A 124 21.66 10.61 6.11
C SER A 124 22.41 11.02 4.85
N ARG A 125 22.14 10.33 3.75
CA ARG A 125 22.76 10.60 2.44
C ARG A 125 22.15 11.79 1.71
N TYR A 126 20.82 11.99 1.82
CA TYR A 126 20.10 12.99 1.01
C TYR A 126 19.40 14.07 1.82
N ARG A 127 19.66 14.18 3.13
CA ARG A 127 18.91 15.05 4.07
C ARG A 127 18.85 16.52 3.69
N ASN A 128 19.83 17.03 2.92
CA ASN A 128 19.90 18.44 2.52
C ASN A 128 19.31 18.71 1.14
N GLU A 129 18.96 17.64 0.41
CA GLU A 129 18.50 17.71 -0.97
C GLU A 129 17.03 17.27 -1.12
N VAL A 130 16.54 16.39 -0.24
CA VAL A 130 15.19 15.81 -0.32
C VAL A 130 14.11 16.84 -0.04
N ASN A 131 13.12 16.89 -0.92
CA ASN A 131 11.92 17.72 -0.79
C ASN A 131 10.67 16.87 -0.56
N GLY A 132 10.66 15.62 -1.04
CA GLY A 132 9.53 14.71 -0.85
C GLY A 132 9.93 13.25 -0.80
N VAL A 133 9.08 12.43 -0.17
CA VAL A 133 9.28 10.97 -0.05
C VAL A 133 7.97 10.26 -0.33
N PHE A 134 8.05 9.17 -1.11
CA PHE A 134 6.97 8.21 -1.27
C PHE A 134 7.29 6.91 -0.51
N CYS A 135 6.30 6.42 0.23
CA CYS A 135 6.37 5.20 1.03
C CYS A 135 5.26 4.22 0.60
N PRO A 136 5.58 3.01 0.07
CA PRO A 136 4.61 2.16 -0.60
C PRO A 136 3.71 1.34 0.33
N ASN A 137 3.90 1.41 1.66
CA ASN A 137 3.06 0.73 2.65
C ASN A 137 3.19 1.36 4.05
N GLU A 138 2.35 0.89 4.99
CA GLU A 138 2.25 1.42 6.35
C GLU A 138 3.56 1.41 7.13
N SER A 139 4.27 0.27 7.15
CA SER A 139 5.50 0.14 7.93
C SER A 139 6.61 1.09 7.47
N VAL A 140 6.73 1.31 6.17
CA VAL A 140 7.67 2.28 5.59
C VAL A 140 7.21 3.71 5.87
N THR A 141 5.92 4.01 5.73
CA THR A 141 5.34 5.34 6.00
C THR A 141 5.64 5.80 7.43
N VAL A 142 5.27 4.99 8.42
CA VAL A 142 5.47 5.33 9.85
C VAL A 142 6.95 5.45 10.19
N SER A 143 7.78 4.54 9.70
CA SER A 143 9.22 4.53 9.98
C SER A 143 9.95 5.71 9.33
N MET A 144 9.63 6.05 8.09
CA MET A 144 10.18 7.20 7.38
C MET A 144 9.77 8.52 8.04
N THR A 145 8.48 8.64 8.40
CA THR A 145 7.97 9.83 9.10
C THR A 145 8.69 10.04 10.43
N LYS A 146 8.88 8.96 11.20
CA LYS A 146 9.67 9.01 12.43
C LYS A 146 11.12 9.45 12.17
N ALA A 147 11.78 8.90 11.18
CA ALA A 147 13.17 9.25 10.85
C ALA A 147 13.31 10.72 10.41
N ILE A 148 12.35 11.26 9.64
CA ILE A 148 12.31 12.68 9.25
C ILE A 148 12.07 13.57 10.47
N ARG A 149 11.21 13.16 11.41
CA ARG A 149 10.95 13.87 12.66
C ARG A 149 12.22 13.93 13.52
N ASP A 150 12.92 12.82 13.67
CA ASP A 150 14.17 12.73 14.45
C ASP A 150 15.28 13.62 13.86
N LEU A 151 15.23 13.93 12.56
CA LEU A 151 16.11 14.90 11.90
C LEU A 151 15.67 16.37 12.06
N GLY A 152 14.57 16.65 12.78
CA GLY A 152 14.01 17.99 12.93
C GLY A 152 13.39 18.55 11.64
N LYS A 153 12.98 17.72 10.69
CA LYS A 153 12.39 18.12 9.40
C LYS A 153 10.89 17.78 9.28
N ALA A 154 10.23 17.50 10.40
CA ALA A 154 8.79 17.31 10.47
C ALA A 154 7.99 18.58 10.16
N GLY A 155 6.65 18.48 10.14
CA GLY A 155 5.77 19.61 9.88
C GLY A 155 5.75 20.07 8.43
N GLY A 156 5.98 19.15 7.49
CA GLY A 156 5.87 19.40 6.05
C GLY A 156 7.08 20.05 5.39
N ASN A 157 8.22 20.14 6.09
CA ASN A 157 9.49 20.58 5.49
C ASN A 157 9.99 19.60 4.41
N VAL A 158 9.73 18.31 4.62
CA VAL A 158 9.83 17.25 3.59
C VAL A 158 8.43 16.70 3.40
N LYS A 159 7.91 16.73 2.18
CA LYS A 159 6.56 16.22 1.87
C LYS A 159 6.58 14.70 1.89
N ILE A 160 5.64 14.08 2.62
CA ILE A 160 5.52 12.63 2.72
C ILE A 160 4.17 12.22 2.17
N VAL A 161 4.18 11.33 1.18
CA VAL A 161 2.99 10.60 0.73
C VAL A 161 3.22 9.13 1.00
N GLY A 162 2.33 8.56 1.81
CA GLY A 162 2.39 7.17 2.23
C GLY A 162 1.28 6.31 1.64
N PHE A 163 1.28 5.06 2.03
CA PHE A 163 0.25 4.08 1.67
C PHE A 163 -0.25 3.38 2.93
N ASP A 164 -1.53 3.01 2.95
CA ASP A 164 -2.25 2.42 4.07
C ASP A 164 -2.43 3.37 5.26
N THR A 165 -3.21 2.92 6.25
CA THR A 165 -3.49 3.66 7.48
C THR A 165 -3.15 2.85 8.73
N SER A 166 -2.80 3.57 9.77
CA SER A 166 -2.72 3.09 11.15
C SER A 166 -3.04 4.25 12.08
N VAL A 167 -3.29 3.98 13.33
CA VAL A 167 -3.49 5.04 14.34
C VAL A 167 -2.34 6.06 14.30
N GLN A 168 -1.11 5.60 14.09
CA GLN A 168 0.05 6.49 14.05
C GLN A 168 0.09 7.32 12.76
N SER A 169 -0.11 6.71 11.59
CA SER A 169 -0.07 7.45 10.32
C SER A 169 -1.22 8.46 10.20
N LEU A 170 -2.38 8.18 10.78
CA LEU A 170 -3.49 9.14 10.84
C LEU A 170 -3.15 10.33 11.74
N ARG A 171 -2.55 10.10 12.91
CA ARG A 171 -2.05 11.19 13.77
C ARG A 171 -0.98 12.04 13.07
N ASP A 172 -0.10 11.42 12.31
CA ASP A 172 0.94 12.09 11.55
C ASP A 172 0.34 12.95 10.40
N LEU A 173 -0.74 12.47 9.78
CA LEU A 173 -1.53 13.22 8.78
C LEU A 173 -2.23 14.43 9.42
N GLU A 174 -2.90 14.25 10.57
CA GLU A 174 -3.54 15.34 11.32
C GLU A 174 -2.54 16.41 11.76
N ALA A 175 -1.35 15.99 12.22
CA ALA A 175 -0.26 16.88 12.63
C ALA A 175 0.40 17.61 11.45
N GLY A 176 0.20 17.14 10.20
CA GLY A 176 0.84 17.67 9.01
C GLY A 176 2.28 17.19 8.80
N ASP A 177 2.69 16.12 9.48
CA ASP A 177 3.96 15.44 9.23
C ASP A 177 3.89 14.57 7.97
N VAL A 178 2.71 14.03 7.65
CA VAL A 178 2.36 13.36 6.40
C VAL A 178 1.34 14.23 5.65
N GLN A 179 1.43 14.33 4.33
CA GLN A 179 0.56 15.17 3.52
C GLN A 179 -0.50 14.40 2.76
N GLY A 180 -0.32 13.08 2.62
CA GLY A 180 -1.31 12.22 1.97
C GLY A 180 -1.07 10.76 2.25
N LEU A 181 -2.15 10.00 2.34
CA LEU A 181 -2.15 8.55 2.47
C LEU A 181 -3.01 7.96 1.36
N VAL A 182 -2.45 7.06 0.58
CA VAL A 182 -3.21 6.25 -0.38
C VAL A 182 -3.81 5.07 0.38
N VAL A 183 -5.12 5.01 0.46
CA VAL A 183 -5.84 4.08 1.36
C VAL A 183 -6.63 3.05 0.58
N GLN A 184 -6.46 1.79 0.94
CA GLN A 184 -7.18 0.63 0.43
C GLN A 184 -8.46 0.37 1.25
N ASN A 185 -9.31 -0.54 0.77
CA ASN A 185 -10.46 -1.04 1.54
C ASN A 185 -10.26 -2.51 1.94
N PRO A 186 -9.54 -2.80 3.04
CA PRO A 186 -9.23 -4.17 3.46
C PRO A 186 -10.49 -4.95 3.90
N ILE A 187 -11.52 -4.27 4.45
CA ILE A 187 -12.79 -4.90 4.82
C ILE A 187 -13.49 -5.44 3.57
N ARG A 188 -13.64 -4.60 2.56
CA ARG A 188 -14.25 -5.00 1.28
C ARG A 188 -13.44 -6.13 0.61
N MET A 189 -12.11 -6.06 0.70
CA MET A 189 -11.21 -7.08 0.14
C MET A 189 -11.42 -8.44 0.81
N GLY A 190 -11.43 -8.51 2.14
CA GLY A 190 -11.70 -9.72 2.89
C GLY A 190 -13.10 -10.27 2.62
N TYR A 191 -14.13 -9.41 2.68
CA TYR A 191 -15.51 -9.78 2.40
C TYR A 191 -15.69 -10.37 0.99
N LEU A 192 -15.19 -9.67 -0.03
CA LEU A 192 -15.30 -10.14 -1.41
C LEU A 192 -14.46 -11.39 -1.65
N GLY A 193 -13.31 -11.52 -0.99
CA GLY A 193 -12.49 -12.73 -1.05
C GLY A 193 -13.26 -13.97 -0.60
N VAL A 194 -13.89 -13.93 0.57
CA VAL A 194 -14.69 -15.03 1.11
C VAL A 194 -15.95 -15.26 0.27
N LYS A 195 -16.68 -14.19 -0.08
CA LYS A 195 -17.91 -14.29 -0.91
C LYS A 195 -17.63 -14.91 -2.27
N THR A 196 -16.54 -14.51 -2.92
CA THR A 196 -16.12 -15.04 -4.22
C THR A 196 -15.76 -16.53 -4.11
N LEU A 197 -15.04 -16.92 -3.05
CA LEU A 197 -14.73 -18.32 -2.79
C LEU A 197 -15.99 -19.16 -2.59
N ALA A 198 -16.92 -18.71 -1.74
CA ALA A 198 -18.19 -19.40 -1.50
C ALA A 198 -19.02 -19.56 -2.78
N SER A 199 -19.11 -18.51 -3.60
CA SER A 199 -19.78 -18.56 -4.91
C SER A 199 -19.13 -19.56 -5.85
N HIS A 200 -17.80 -19.61 -5.88
CA HIS A 200 -17.06 -20.58 -6.71
C HIS A 200 -17.32 -22.03 -6.27
N ILE A 201 -17.27 -22.29 -4.96
CA ILE A 201 -17.59 -23.63 -4.40
C ILE A 201 -19.01 -24.04 -4.74
N SER A 202 -19.97 -23.12 -4.76
CA SER A 202 -21.36 -23.36 -5.14
C SER A 202 -21.56 -23.57 -6.66
N GLY A 203 -20.51 -23.59 -7.46
CA GLY A 203 -20.56 -23.79 -8.91
C GLY A 203 -20.86 -22.52 -9.72
N SER A 204 -20.91 -21.36 -9.11
CA SER A 204 -21.11 -20.08 -9.81
C SER A 204 -19.83 -19.65 -10.53
N LYS A 205 -19.99 -19.04 -11.72
CA LYS A 205 -18.87 -18.38 -12.41
C LYS A 205 -18.46 -17.14 -11.64
N VAL A 206 -17.17 -16.99 -11.33
CA VAL A 206 -16.61 -15.81 -10.66
C VAL A 206 -15.68 -15.04 -11.58
N GLU A 207 -15.55 -13.75 -11.34
CA GLU A 207 -14.60 -12.91 -12.07
C GLU A 207 -13.15 -13.25 -11.67
N LYS A 208 -12.26 -13.24 -12.65
CA LYS A 208 -10.83 -13.56 -12.44
C LYS A 208 -10.10 -12.47 -11.66
N ARG A 209 -10.53 -11.21 -11.81
CA ARG A 209 -9.98 -10.03 -11.11
C ARG A 209 -11.11 -9.16 -10.59
N ILE A 210 -11.06 -8.80 -9.31
CA ILE A 210 -12.02 -7.89 -8.66
C ILE A 210 -11.20 -6.76 -8.02
N ASP A 211 -11.44 -5.53 -8.46
CA ASP A 211 -10.86 -4.34 -7.85
C ASP A 211 -11.68 -3.91 -6.62
N THR A 212 -10.98 -3.59 -5.54
CA THR A 212 -11.60 -3.15 -4.28
C THR A 212 -11.60 -1.64 -4.10
N GLY A 213 -11.00 -0.90 -5.03
CA GLY A 213 -10.88 0.55 -4.98
C GLY A 213 -9.68 1.03 -4.16
N VAL A 214 -9.43 2.33 -4.28
CA VAL A 214 -8.34 3.05 -3.60
C VAL A 214 -8.72 4.53 -3.51
N ALA A 215 -8.32 5.22 -2.44
CA ALA A 215 -8.59 6.64 -2.24
C ALA A 215 -7.34 7.39 -1.74
N MET A 216 -7.17 8.64 -2.16
CA MET A 216 -6.23 9.57 -1.53
C MET A 216 -6.90 10.23 -0.33
N VAL A 217 -6.29 10.07 0.83
CA VAL A 217 -6.72 10.69 2.08
C VAL A 217 -5.72 11.77 2.45
N THR A 218 -6.24 12.97 2.68
CA THR A 218 -5.50 14.14 3.10
C THR A 218 -6.15 14.73 4.35
N LYS A 219 -5.48 15.69 4.98
CA LYS A 219 -6.04 16.40 6.15
C LYS A 219 -7.36 17.10 5.82
N GLU A 220 -7.50 17.57 4.58
CA GLU A 220 -8.68 18.32 4.12
C GLU A 220 -9.91 17.42 3.96
N ASN A 221 -9.73 16.19 3.45
CA ASN A 221 -10.84 15.30 3.14
C ASN A 221 -11.06 14.15 4.16
N MET A 222 -10.15 13.97 5.11
CA MET A 222 -10.25 12.86 6.08
C MET A 222 -11.53 12.88 6.93
N GLY A 223 -12.21 14.05 7.02
CA GLY A 223 -13.50 14.19 7.70
C GLY A 223 -14.73 13.88 6.84
N GLU A 224 -14.58 13.62 5.56
CA GLU A 224 -15.69 13.31 4.67
C GLU A 224 -16.32 11.95 4.99
N PRO A 225 -17.66 11.79 4.90
CA PRO A 225 -18.33 10.56 5.32
C PRO A 225 -17.80 9.30 4.64
N GLU A 226 -17.55 9.33 3.33
CA GLU A 226 -17.04 8.20 2.56
C GLU A 226 -15.61 7.82 2.99
N ILE A 227 -14.79 8.81 3.33
CA ILE A 227 -13.43 8.59 3.84
C ILE A 227 -13.49 8.06 5.27
N GLN A 228 -14.39 8.60 6.11
CA GLN A 228 -14.55 8.11 7.49
C GLN A 228 -15.01 6.65 7.53
N GLU A 229 -15.88 6.20 6.64
CA GLU A 229 -16.27 4.79 6.52
C GLU A 229 -15.06 3.90 6.19
N LEU A 230 -14.14 4.40 5.37
CA LEU A 230 -12.91 3.70 5.02
C LEU A 230 -11.89 3.67 6.17
N LEU A 231 -11.76 4.78 6.92
CA LEU A 231 -10.80 4.94 8.01
C LEU A 231 -11.26 4.28 9.32
N ASN A 232 -12.56 4.30 9.58
CA ASN A 232 -13.19 3.82 10.81
C ASN A 232 -14.33 2.84 10.48
N PRO A 233 -14.03 1.68 9.86
CA PRO A 233 -15.08 0.71 9.56
C PRO A 233 -15.74 0.22 10.85
N PRO A 234 -17.05 -0.10 10.85
CA PRO A 234 -17.80 -0.53 12.03
C PRO A 234 -17.43 -1.98 12.41
N LEU A 235 -16.22 -2.17 12.96
CA LEU A 235 -15.66 -3.49 13.27
C LEU A 235 -16.52 -4.26 14.28
N GLU A 236 -17.15 -3.58 15.22
CA GLU A 236 -18.04 -4.20 16.21
C GLU A 236 -19.24 -4.91 15.55
N GLU A 237 -19.79 -4.35 14.47
CA GLU A 237 -20.86 -4.98 13.71
C GLU A 237 -20.41 -6.28 13.02
N TYR A 238 -19.13 -6.37 12.62
CA TYR A 238 -18.58 -7.52 11.91
C TYR A 238 -18.00 -8.58 12.85
N LEU A 239 -17.42 -8.17 13.97
CA LEU A 239 -16.68 -9.05 14.88
C LEU A 239 -17.48 -9.40 16.17
N GLY A 240 -18.59 -8.69 16.44
CA GLY A 240 -19.34 -8.79 17.69
C GLY A 240 -18.68 -8.00 18.85
N GLU A 241 -19.46 -7.70 19.88
CA GLU A 241 -18.96 -7.05 21.08
C GLU A 241 -18.00 -7.99 21.82
N GLY A 242 -16.75 -7.58 22.03
CA GLY A 242 -15.84 -8.25 22.98
C GLY A 242 -14.69 -9.05 22.38
N ASN A 243 -14.15 -8.69 21.21
CA ASN A 243 -12.84 -9.19 20.72
C ASN A 243 -11.77 -8.11 20.74
#